data_c7362e7c376080c69c31df292dc3479c
#
_entry.id   c7362e7c376080c69c31df292dc3479c
#
_cell.length_a   1.000
_cell.length_b   1.000
_cell.length_c   1.000
_cell.angle_alpha   90.00
_cell.angle_beta   90.00
_cell.angle_gamma   90.00
#
_symmetry.space_group_name_H-M   'P 1'
#
loop_
_entity.id
_entity.type
_entity.pdbx_description
1 polymer ?
#
loop_
_entity_poly.entity_id
_entity_poly.type
_entity_poly.pdbx_seq_one_letter_code
_entity_poly.pdbx_strand_id
1 'polypeptide(L)'
;MSLITRNALLALLITALLAGTIIYTVNYVNRIRITELTAIESQLSVDTLSLDTQFQLLTAAPCDSAASSTTLISELADLGGRLSFAEDQLGKGNTQVVRLKQQYSLLEIRDYLINKQLARACETKPVTVLYFYSNAGDCDDCGKAGYALSYLHNTYPMLRVYSFDYNLDLGALKTLIAVEKIKPPLPAFVINGAHVSGFTNLADLEKKFPRGALATTTGAK
;
A
#
# COMPACT_ATOMS: atom_id res chain seq x y z
N MET A 1 39.66 -19.81 54.25
CA MET A 1 39.19 -18.92 53.19
C MET A 1 38.78 -17.61 53.84
N SER A 2 39.46 -16.51 53.54
CA SER A 2 39.21 -15.23 54.20
C SER A 2 37.80 -14.71 53.82
N LEU A 3 37.18 -13.92 54.70
CA LEU A 3 35.86 -13.30 54.46
C LEU A 3 35.85 -12.51 53.13
N ILE A 4 36.98 -11.92 52.76
CA ILE A 4 37.17 -11.13 51.55
C ILE A 4 37.08 -12.03 50.28
N THR A 5 37.70 -13.21 50.27
CA THR A 5 37.65 -14.14 49.12
C THR A 5 36.27 -14.73 48.96
N ARG A 6 35.51 -14.98 50.02
CA ARG A 6 34.14 -15.46 49.95
C ARG A 6 33.19 -14.41 49.36
N ASN A 7 33.32 -13.15 49.78
CA ASN A 7 32.50 -12.06 49.25
C ASN A 7 32.83 -11.74 47.77
N ALA A 8 34.09 -11.81 47.40
CA ALA A 8 34.49 -11.65 45.98
C ALA A 8 33.96 -12.78 45.09
N LEU A 9 33.96 -14.03 45.57
CA LEU A 9 33.36 -15.17 44.85
C LEU A 9 31.85 -15.04 44.69
N LEU A 10 31.15 -14.60 45.72
CA LEU A 10 29.71 -14.35 45.69
C LEU A 10 29.36 -13.21 44.71
N ALA A 11 30.11 -12.13 44.72
CA ALA A 11 29.91 -11.03 43.79
C ALA A 11 30.11 -11.48 42.31
N LEU A 12 31.14 -12.31 42.07
CA LEU A 12 31.42 -12.85 40.73
C LEU A 12 30.32 -13.82 40.27
N LEU A 13 29.77 -14.64 41.14
CA LEU A 13 28.63 -15.51 40.84
C LEU A 13 27.37 -14.73 40.50
N ILE A 14 27.06 -13.69 41.26
CA ILE A 14 25.89 -12.85 41.01
C ILE A 14 26.01 -12.11 39.66
N THR A 15 27.19 -11.52 39.38
CA THR A 15 27.41 -10.85 38.08
C THR A 15 27.36 -11.81 36.89
N ALA A 16 27.89 -13.02 37.02
CA ALA A 16 27.81 -14.04 36.00
C ALA A 16 26.35 -14.51 35.74
N LEU A 17 25.57 -14.66 36.81
CA LEU A 17 24.14 -14.98 36.72
C LEU A 17 23.34 -13.86 36.03
N LEU A 18 23.57 -12.61 36.41
CA LEU A 18 22.91 -11.45 35.80
C LEU A 18 23.32 -11.32 34.30
N ALA A 19 24.59 -11.44 33.99
CA ALA A 19 25.04 -11.42 32.58
C ALA A 19 24.43 -12.57 31.78
N GLY A 20 24.39 -13.78 32.32
CA GLY A 20 23.77 -14.94 31.70
C GLY A 20 22.27 -14.76 31.45
N THR A 21 21.53 -14.20 32.36
CA THR A 21 20.10 -13.91 32.19
C THR A 21 19.85 -12.84 31.15
N ILE A 22 20.67 -11.79 31.11
CA ILE A 22 20.57 -10.74 30.08
C ILE A 22 20.83 -11.32 28.68
N ILE A 23 21.92 -12.08 28.51
CA ILE A 23 22.27 -12.70 27.25
C ILE A 23 21.17 -13.67 26.78
N TYR A 24 20.65 -14.49 27.71
CA TYR A 24 19.57 -15.41 27.42
C TYR A 24 18.30 -14.68 26.95
N THR A 25 17.89 -13.64 27.67
CA THR A 25 16.67 -12.86 27.35
C THR A 25 16.80 -12.14 26.02
N VAL A 26 17.96 -11.51 25.75
CA VAL A 26 18.21 -10.84 24.47
C VAL A 26 18.19 -11.83 23.31
N ASN A 27 18.85 -12.99 23.45
CA ASN A 27 18.83 -14.02 22.42
C ASN A 27 17.43 -14.62 22.21
N TYR A 28 16.67 -14.82 23.27
CA TYR A 28 15.30 -15.33 23.20
C TYR A 28 14.38 -14.35 22.46
N VAL A 29 14.39 -13.07 22.83
CA VAL A 29 13.62 -12.03 22.16
C VAL A 29 14.03 -11.87 20.70
N ASN A 30 15.33 -11.94 20.42
CA ASN A 30 15.84 -11.82 19.06
C ASN A 30 15.42 -13.00 18.18
N ARG A 31 15.38 -14.22 18.72
CA ARG A 31 14.87 -15.41 18.01
C ARG A 31 13.38 -15.31 17.69
N ILE A 32 12.56 -14.80 18.63
CA ILE A 32 11.12 -14.60 18.37
C ILE A 32 10.93 -13.57 17.25
N ARG A 33 11.63 -12.45 17.30
CA ARG A 33 11.55 -11.43 16.25
C ARG A 33 11.97 -11.94 14.87
N ILE A 34 13.01 -12.76 14.80
CA ILE A 34 13.48 -13.34 13.53
C ILE A 34 12.44 -14.34 12.99
N THR A 35 11.83 -15.19 13.83
CA THR A 35 10.79 -16.12 13.40
C THR A 35 9.51 -15.41 12.93
N GLU A 36 9.09 -14.35 13.59
CA GLU A 36 7.96 -13.54 13.15
C GLU A 36 8.25 -12.84 11.81
N LEU A 37 9.46 -12.28 11.65
CA LEU A 37 9.85 -11.63 10.40
C LEU A 37 9.92 -12.60 9.22
N THR A 38 10.46 -13.80 9.41
CA THR A 38 10.50 -14.83 8.35
C THR A 38 9.13 -15.38 8.01
N ALA A 39 8.22 -15.47 8.98
CA ALA A 39 6.84 -15.86 8.72
C ALA A 39 6.11 -14.81 7.88
N ILE A 40 6.28 -13.53 8.21
CA ILE A 40 5.71 -12.41 7.45
C ILE A 40 6.29 -12.36 6.03
N GLU A 41 7.59 -12.54 5.86
CA GLU A 41 8.23 -12.55 4.53
C GLU A 41 7.75 -13.73 3.67
N SER A 42 7.58 -14.93 4.25
CA SER A 42 7.10 -16.10 3.51
C SER A 42 5.65 -15.96 3.10
N GLN A 43 4.80 -15.43 3.98
CA GLN A 43 3.39 -15.18 3.67
C GLN A 43 3.24 -14.11 2.59
N LEU A 44 4.00 -13.05 2.68
CA LEU A 44 4.01 -11.97 1.70
C LEU A 44 4.48 -12.46 0.31
N SER A 45 5.43 -13.39 0.26
CA SER A 45 5.87 -14.03 -0.99
C SER A 45 4.75 -14.85 -1.65
N VAL A 46 3.99 -15.61 -0.86
CA VAL A 46 2.84 -16.38 -1.36
C VAL A 46 1.72 -15.45 -1.83
N ASP A 47 1.40 -14.42 -1.06
CA ASP A 47 0.37 -13.44 -1.41
C ASP A 47 0.74 -12.71 -2.71
N THR A 48 1.99 -12.28 -2.86
CA THR A 48 2.49 -11.64 -4.09
C THR A 48 2.43 -12.59 -5.30
N LEU A 49 2.81 -13.85 -5.13
CA LEU A 49 2.75 -14.84 -6.20
C LEU A 49 1.31 -15.20 -6.57
N SER A 50 0.41 -15.27 -5.59
CA SER A 50 -1.02 -15.48 -5.80
C SER A 50 -1.61 -14.34 -6.64
N LEU A 51 -1.35 -13.10 -6.26
CA LEU A 51 -1.77 -11.93 -7.03
C LEU A 51 -1.18 -11.93 -8.45
N ASP A 52 0.10 -12.28 -8.60
CA ASP A 52 0.74 -12.40 -9.91
C ASP A 52 0.04 -13.44 -10.80
N THR A 53 -0.29 -14.57 -10.23
CA THR A 53 -1.00 -15.65 -10.93
C THR A 53 -2.42 -15.21 -11.30
N GLN A 54 -3.14 -14.53 -10.42
CA GLN A 54 -4.46 -13.97 -10.71
C GLN A 54 -4.41 -12.98 -11.87
N PHE A 55 -3.41 -12.10 -11.90
CA PHE A 55 -3.19 -11.17 -12.99
C PHE A 55 -2.94 -11.87 -14.33
N GLN A 56 -2.16 -12.95 -14.33
CA GLN A 56 -1.92 -13.75 -15.55
C GLN A 56 -3.20 -14.44 -16.03
N LEU A 57 -4.01 -14.99 -15.13
CA LEU A 57 -5.29 -15.59 -15.46
C LEU A 57 -6.27 -14.57 -16.06
N LEU A 58 -6.36 -13.39 -15.49
CA LEU A 58 -7.20 -12.29 -16.02
C LEU A 58 -6.77 -11.87 -17.42
N THR A 59 -5.47 -11.85 -17.71
CA THR A 59 -4.97 -11.51 -19.05
C THR A 59 -5.20 -12.64 -20.08
N ALA A 60 -5.27 -13.89 -19.63
CA ALA A 60 -5.51 -15.04 -20.51
C ALA A 60 -6.98 -15.19 -20.92
N ALA A 61 -7.92 -14.78 -20.07
CA ALA A 61 -9.38 -14.88 -20.33
C ALA A 61 -10.08 -13.55 -20.00
N PRO A 62 -9.80 -12.47 -20.71
CA PRO A 62 -10.08 -11.12 -20.25
C PRO A 62 -11.56 -10.81 -20.03
N CYS A 63 -12.45 -11.24 -20.93
CA CYS A 63 -13.84 -10.75 -20.91
C CYS A 63 -14.75 -11.60 -20.02
N ASP A 64 -14.50 -12.89 -19.92
CA ASP A 64 -15.28 -13.80 -19.06
C ASP A 64 -14.92 -13.60 -17.56
N SER A 65 -13.76 -13.04 -17.28
CA SER A 65 -13.24 -12.85 -15.94
C SER A 65 -13.59 -11.51 -15.29
N ALA A 66 -14.36 -10.65 -15.96
CA ALA A 66 -14.81 -9.37 -15.40
C ALA A 66 -15.56 -9.55 -14.06
N ALA A 67 -16.25 -10.69 -13.87
CA ALA A 67 -16.87 -11.07 -12.59
C ALA A 67 -15.85 -11.55 -11.53
N SER A 68 -14.68 -12.03 -11.93
CA SER A 68 -13.66 -12.58 -11.03
C SER A 68 -12.73 -11.50 -10.43
N SER A 69 -12.81 -10.27 -10.92
CA SER A 69 -11.99 -9.15 -10.44
C SER A 69 -12.34 -8.71 -9.01
N THR A 70 -13.46 -9.16 -8.45
CA THR A 70 -13.87 -8.79 -7.09
C THR A 70 -12.91 -9.30 -6.02
N THR A 71 -12.35 -10.50 -6.17
CA THR A 71 -11.38 -11.07 -5.22
C THR A 71 -10.09 -10.25 -5.21
N LEU A 72 -9.57 -9.89 -6.38
CA LEU A 72 -8.36 -9.07 -6.49
C LEU A 72 -8.55 -7.69 -5.87
N ILE A 73 -9.73 -7.07 -6.08
CA ILE A 73 -10.07 -5.78 -5.49
C ILE A 73 -10.08 -5.87 -3.96
N SER A 74 -10.69 -6.93 -3.41
CA SER A 74 -10.76 -7.11 -1.95
C SER A 74 -9.37 -7.36 -1.34
N GLU A 75 -8.51 -8.12 -2.01
CA GLU A 75 -7.13 -8.35 -1.57
C GLU A 75 -6.29 -7.07 -1.59
N LEU A 76 -6.39 -6.27 -2.66
CA LEU A 76 -5.72 -4.97 -2.73
C LEU A 76 -6.23 -3.99 -1.65
N ALA A 77 -7.54 -3.97 -1.40
CA ALA A 77 -8.12 -3.14 -0.34
C ALA A 77 -7.65 -3.57 1.06
N ASP A 78 -7.54 -4.87 1.33
CA ASP A 78 -7.01 -5.40 2.59
C ASP A 78 -5.54 -5.02 2.79
N LEU A 79 -4.71 -5.16 1.74
CA LEU A 79 -3.31 -4.71 1.78
C LEU A 79 -3.19 -3.21 2.02
N GLY A 80 -4.04 -2.40 1.39
CA GLY A 80 -4.11 -0.96 1.63
C GLY A 80 -4.49 -0.62 3.06
N GLY A 81 -5.45 -1.34 3.64
CA GLY A 81 -5.85 -1.20 5.05
C GLY A 81 -4.71 -1.56 6.01
N ARG A 82 -3.98 -2.64 5.75
CA ARG A 82 -2.79 -3.04 6.54
C ARG A 82 -1.67 -2.01 6.43
N LEU A 83 -1.45 -1.44 5.25
CA LEU A 83 -0.46 -0.38 5.05
C LEU A 83 -0.83 0.87 5.87
N SER A 84 -2.09 1.33 5.79
CA SER A 84 -2.58 2.47 6.56
C SER A 84 -2.41 2.25 8.06
N PHE A 85 -2.80 1.09 8.57
CA PHE A 85 -2.60 0.72 9.96
C PHE A 85 -1.12 0.72 10.35
N ALA A 86 -0.24 0.17 9.52
CA ALA A 86 1.20 0.15 9.78
C ALA A 86 1.80 1.57 9.78
N GLU A 87 1.35 2.46 8.88
CA GLU A 87 1.76 3.88 8.86
C GLU A 87 1.37 4.60 10.16
N ASP A 88 0.16 4.35 10.67
CA ASP A 88 -0.34 4.95 11.91
C ASP A 88 0.41 4.44 13.15
N GLN A 89 0.77 3.14 13.18
CA GLN A 89 1.43 2.53 14.35
C GLN A 89 2.95 2.76 14.37
N LEU A 90 3.60 2.71 13.23
CA LEU A 90 5.07 2.71 13.12
C LEU A 90 5.63 4.00 12.53
N GLY A 91 4.77 4.83 11.96
CA GLY A 91 5.14 6.06 11.24
C GLY A 91 5.55 5.80 9.78
N LYS A 92 5.26 6.78 8.93
CA LYS A 92 5.42 6.72 7.46
C LYS A 92 6.86 6.49 6.99
N GLY A 93 7.85 6.85 7.81
CA GLY A 93 9.29 6.67 7.51
C GLY A 93 9.88 5.36 8.02
N ASN A 94 9.12 4.52 8.69
CA ASN A 94 9.61 3.22 9.16
C ASN A 94 9.97 2.32 7.97
N THR A 95 11.11 1.63 8.04
CA THR A 95 11.64 0.81 6.95
C THR A 95 10.67 -0.30 6.52
N GLN A 96 9.95 -0.91 7.46
CA GLN A 96 8.95 -1.94 7.16
C GLN A 96 7.75 -1.34 6.44
N VAL A 97 7.28 -0.17 6.88
CA VAL A 97 6.20 0.59 6.23
C VAL A 97 6.59 0.99 4.81
N VAL A 98 7.81 1.50 4.62
CA VAL A 98 8.32 1.85 3.28
C VAL A 98 8.35 0.64 2.35
N ARG A 99 8.81 -0.53 2.83
CA ARG A 99 8.80 -1.77 2.04
C ARG A 99 7.37 -2.21 1.68
N LEU A 100 6.46 -2.19 2.64
CA LEU A 100 5.05 -2.53 2.41
C LEU A 100 4.42 -1.57 1.39
N LYS A 101 4.72 -0.27 1.49
CA LYS A 101 4.30 0.75 0.52
C LYS A 101 4.85 0.49 -0.89
N GLN A 102 6.12 0.10 -1.01
CA GLN A 102 6.72 -0.27 -2.30
C GLN A 102 6.00 -1.46 -2.94
N GLN A 103 5.70 -2.50 -2.16
CA GLN A 103 4.99 -3.69 -2.64
C GLN A 103 3.54 -3.34 -3.05
N TYR A 104 2.83 -2.61 -2.21
CA TYR A 104 1.47 -2.15 -2.50
C TYR A 104 1.42 -1.31 -3.79
N SER A 105 2.35 -0.37 -3.95
CA SER A 105 2.44 0.45 -5.17
C SER A 105 2.73 -0.37 -6.43
N LEU A 106 3.55 -1.43 -6.34
CA LEU A 106 3.76 -2.33 -7.48
C LEU A 106 2.48 -3.05 -7.89
N LEU A 107 1.70 -3.52 -6.91
CA LEU A 107 0.42 -4.19 -7.17
C LEU A 107 -0.61 -3.23 -7.76
N GLU A 108 -0.70 -2.00 -7.24
CA GLU A 108 -1.57 -0.96 -7.80
C GLU A 108 -1.21 -0.60 -9.23
N ILE A 109 0.10 -0.43 -9.54
CA ILE A 109 0.56 -0.17 -10.91
C ILE A 109 0.16 -1.33 -11.83
N ARG A 110 0.33 -2.56 -11.38
CA ARG A 110 0.00 -3.74 -12.16
C ARG A 110 -1.50 -3.85 -12.40
N ASP A 111 -2.33 -3.67 -11.37
CA ASP A 111 -3.79 -3.65 -11.51
C ASP A 111 -4.24 -2.55 -12.49
N TYR A 112 -3.67 -1.35 -12.39
CA TYR A 112 -3.93 -0.26 -13.34
C TYR A 112 -3.64 -0.66 -14.78
N LEU A 113 -2.47 -1.25 -15.04
CA LEU A 113 -2.08 -1.65 -16.39
C LEU A 113 -2.98 -2.73 -16.96
N ILE A 114 -3.36 -3.73 -16.15
CA ILE A 114 -4.27 -4.80 -16.55
C ILE A 114 -5.67 -4.25 -16.80
N ASN A 115 -6.20 -3.43 -15.92
CA ASN A 115 -7.51 -2.81 -16.12
C ASN A 115 -7.53 -1.95 -17.40
N LYS A 116 -6.45 -1.26 -17.72
CA LYS A 116 -6.29 -0.52 -18.97
C LYS A 116 -6.26 -1.44 -20.20
N GLN A 117 -5.64 -2.60 -20.08
CA GLN A 117 -5.60 -3.63 -21.14
C GLN A 117 -6.98 -4.29 -21.32
N LEU A 118 -7.63 -4.70 -20.21
CA LEU A 118 -8.97 -5.30 -20.23
C LEU A 118 -10.02 -4.33 -20.79
N ALA A 119 -9.94 -3.05 -20.42
CA ALA A 119 -10.85 -2.03 -20.93
C ALA A 119 -10.80 -1.94 -22.46
N ARG A 120 -9.61 -2.10 -23.06
CA ARG A 120 -9.44 -2.11 -24.52
C ARG A 120 -9.95 -3.41 -25.15
N ALA A 121 -9.65 -4.56 -24.52
CA ALA A 121 -10.00 -5.87 -25.06
C ALA A 121 -11.50 -6.16 -24.97
N CYS A 122 -12.17 -5.69 -23.90
CA CYS A 122 -13.58 -5.96 -23.62
C CYS A 122 -14.50 -4.75 -23.88
N GLU A 123 -13.98 -3.70 -24.49
CA GLU A 123 -14.71 -2.46 -24.81
C GLU A 123 -15.42 -1.83 -23.60
N THR A 124 -14.89 -2.06 -22.39
CA THR A 124 -15.40 -1.49 -21.15
C THR A 124 -14.81 -0.11 -20.90
N LYS A 125 -15.50 0.73 -20.12
CA LYS A 125 -15.04 2.08 -19.80
C LYS A 125 -14.94 2.24 -18.26
N PRO A 126 -13.97 1.57 -17.62
CA PRO A 126 -13.78 1.75 -16.18
C PRO A 126 -13.40 3.20 -15.88
N VAL A 127 -13.84 3.70 -14.73
CA VAL A 127 -13.42 5.01 -14.24
C VAL A 127 -12.19 4.83 -13.39
N THR A 128 -11.07 5.39 -13.82
CA THR A 128 -9.78 5.25 -13.14
C THR A 128 -9.24 6.59 -12.67
N VAL A 129 -8.69 6.62 -11.48
CA VAL A 129 -7.97 7.75 -10.91
C VAL A 129 -6.60 7.28 -10.46
N LEU A 130 -5.55 7.88 -11.00
CA LEU A 130 -4.22 7.82 -10.39
C LEU A 130 -4.08 9.05 -9.51
N TYR A 131 -3.83 8.86 -8.26
CA TYR A 131 -3.66 9.91 -7.27
C TYR A 131 -2.22 9.93 -6.77
N PHE A 132 -1.55 11.06 -6.94
CA PHE A 132 -0.18 11.27 -6.49
C PHE A 132 -0.16 12.26 -5.33
N TYR A 133 0.35 11.80 -4.20
CA TYR A 133 0.44 12.56 -2.96
C TYR A 133 1.88 12.62 -2.44
N SER A 134 2.13 13.42 -1.43
CA SER A 134 3.41 13.46 -0.73
C SER A 134 3.22 13.27 0.77
N ASN A 135 4.11 12.50 1.35
CA ASN A 135 4.26 12.34 2.80
C ASN A 135 5.44 13.16 3.38
N ALA A 136 6.11 13.98 2.54
CA ALA A 136 7.26 14.79 2.97
C ALA A 136 6.89 16.08 3.74
N GLY A 137 5.60 16.35 3.94
CA GLY A 137 5.12 17.55 4.61
C GLY A 137 4.99 18.77 3.70
N ASP A 138 5.06 18.58 2.39
CA ASP A 138 4.99 19.59 1.34
C ASP A 138 3.65 19.59 0.58
N CYS A 139 2.62 18.96 1.16
CA CYS A 139 1.29 18.84 0.56
C CYS A 139 0.18 18.90 1.61
N ASP A 140 -0.32 20.09 1.90
CA ASP A 140 -1.35 20.32 2.93
C ASP A 140 -2.71 19.72 2.58
N ASP A 141 -3.06 19.64 1.31
CA ASP A 141 -4.35 19.14 0.85
C ASP A 141 -4.33 17.65 0.44
N CYS A 142 -3.16 17.00 0.49
CA CYS A 142 -3.05 15.57 0.13
C CYS A 142 -3.94 14.68 1.01
N GLY A 143 -3.94 14.87 2.31
CA GLY A 143 -4.81 14.11 3.22
C GLY A 143 -6.30 14.29 2.91
N LYS A 144 -6.74 15.52 2.70
CA LYS A 144 -8.14 15.83 2.35
C LYS A 144 -8.55 15.22 1.01
N ALA A 145 -7.65 15.27 0.02
CA ALA A 145 -7.85 14.65 -1.28
C ALA A 145 -7.98 13.12 -1.18
N GLY A 146 -7.14 12.48 -0.37
CA GLY A 146 -7.21 11.04 -0.10
C GLY A 146 -8.54 10.63 0.53
N TYR A 147 -9.03 11.37 1.54
CA TYR A 147 -10.35 11.13 2.14
C TYR A 147 -11.49 11.31 1.13
N ALA A 148 -11.44 12.34 0.28
CA ALA A 148 -12.42 12.56 -0.76
C ALA A 148 -12.44 11.39 -1.77
N LEU A 149 -11.28 10.90 -2.20
CA LEU A 149 -11.17 9.74 -3.09
C LEU A 149 -11.68 8.44 -2.45
N SER A 150 -11.39 8.22 -1.17
CA SER A 150 -11.91 7.07 -0.41
C SER A 150 -13.44 7.12 -0.32
N TYR A 151 -14.02 8.29 -0.06
CA TYR A 151 -15.46 8.48 -0.07
C TYR A 151 -16.08 8.18 -1.45
N LEU A 152 -15.45 8.69 -2.53
CA LEU A 152 -15.92 8.44 -3.89
C LEU A 152 -15.82 6.95 -4.26
N HIS A 153 -14.72 6.27 -3.92
CA HIS A 153 -14.55 4.85 -4.16
C HIS A 153 -15.63 4.02 -3.44
N ASN A 154 -15.93 4.34 -2.19
CA ASN A 154 -16.99 3.65 -1.41
C ASN A 154 -18.38 3.92 -1.95
N THR A 155 -18.63 5.11 -2.49
CA THR A 155 -19.91 5.51 -3.08
C THR A 155 -20.12 4.93 -4.47
N TYR A 156 -19.05 4.81 -5.25
CA TYR A 156 -19.05 4.36 -6.64
C TYR A 156 -18.13 3.15 -6.82
N PRO A 157 -18.61 1.91 -6.62
CA PRO A 157 -17.78 0.70 -6.65
C PRO A 157 -17.05 0.45 -7.97
N MET A 158 -17.53 1.05 -9.06
CA MET A 158 -16.85 0.98 -10.37
C MET A 158 -15.66 1.92 -10.51
N LEU A 159 -15.49 2.86 -9.57
CA LEU A 159 -14.37 3.77 -9.54
C LEU A 159 -13.13 3.05 -9.00
N ARG A 160 -12.07 3.03 -9.80
CA ARG A 160 -10.75 2.51 -9.40
C ARG A 160 -9.85 3.67 -9.01
N VAL A 161 -9.39 3.66 -7.76
CA VAL A 161 -8.47 4.67 -7.23
C VAL A 161 -7.14 3.99 -6.92
N TYR A 162 -6.06 4.51 -7.48
CA TYR A 162 -4.68 4.07 -7.26
C TYR A 162 -3.90 5.23 -6.64
N SER A 163 -3.27 5.00 -5.49
CA SER A 163 -2.70 6.07 -4.66
C SER A 163 -1.21 5.92 -4.46
N PHE A 164 -0.43 6.85 -4.98
CA PHE A 164 1.02 6.77 -5.04
C PHE A 164 1.71 7.90 -4.25
N ASP A 165 2.62 7.53 -3.36
CA ASP A 165 3.53 8.48 -2.73
C ASP A 165 4.59 8.93 -3.74
N TYR A 166 4.49 10.15 -4.23
CA TYR A 166 5.35 10.73 -5.27
C TYR A 166 6.85 10.61 -4.95
N ASN A 167 7.18 10.66 -3.64
CA ASN A 167 8.55 10.64 -3.15
C ASN A 167 9.08 9.22 -2.85
N LEU A 168 8.26 8.18 -3.06
CA LEU A 168 8.67 6.80 -2.80
C LEU A 168 9.79 6.38 -3.76
N ASP A 169 10.91 5.89 -3.22
CA ASP A 169 12.03 5.38 -4.02
C ASP A 169 11.69 4.00 -4.60
N LEU A 170 11.01 4.00 -5.74
CA LEU A 170 10.58 2.81 -6.46
C LEU A 170 10.67 3.04 -7.98
N GLY A 171 11.50 2.26 -8.67
CA GLY A 171 11.77 2.43 -10.10
C GLY A 171 10.51 2.39 -10.98
N ALA A 172 9.58 1.47 -10.72
CA ALA A 172 8.32 1.37 -11.45
C ALA A 172 7.45 2.63 -11.27
N LEU A 173 7.39 3.17 -10.05
CA LEU A 173 6.64 4.39 -9.78
C LEU A 173 7.27 5.62 -10.45
N LYS A 174 8.60 5.74 -10.41
CA LYS A 174 9.32 6.80 -11.16
C LYS A 174 9.03 6.74 -12.65
N THR A 175 8.95 5.53 -13.20
CA THR A 175 8.58 5.33 -14.60
C THR A 175 7.13 5.73 -14.85
N LEU A 176 6.18 5.35 -13.99
CA LEU A 176 4.78 5.76 -14.10
C LEU A 176 4.64 7.29 -14.04
N ILE A 177 5.30 7.94 -13.09
CA ILE A 177 5.35 9.41 -12.96
C ILE A 177 5.85 10.06 -14.26
N ALA A 178 6.90 9.51 -14.86
CA ALA A 178 7.48 10.03 -16.11
C ALA A 178 6.53 9.82 -17.30
N VAL A 179 5.92 8.62 -17.44
CA VAL A 179 4.97 8.28 -18.51
C VAL A 179 3.72 9.15 -18.43
N GLU A 180 3.16 9.28 -17.23
CA GLU A 180 1.98 10.11 -16.99
C GLU A 180 2.34 11.61 -16.84
N LYS A 181 3.62 12.00 -16.97
CA LYS A 181 4.11 13.39 -16.92
C LYS A 181 3.68 14.17 -15.67
N ILE A 182 3.64 13.49 -14.53
CA ILE A 182 3.23 14.09 -13.27
C ILE A 182 4.30 15.05 -12.77
N LYS A 183 3.87 16.24 -12.38
CA LYS A 183 4.72 17.29 -11.83
C LYS A 183 4.05 17.96 -10.63
N PRO A 184 4.81 18.45 -9.64
CA PRO A 184 4.28 19.35 -8.63
C PRO A 184 3.60 20.60 -9.24
N PRO A 185 2.64 21.23 -8.55
CA PRO A 185 2.24 20.98 -7.16
C PRO A 185 1.37 19.73 -6.98
N LEU A 186 1.52 19.11 -5.78
CA LEU A 186 0.67 17.98 -5.35
C LEU A 186 -0.48 18.54 -4.47
N PRO A 187 -1.61 17.80 -4.35
CA PRO A 187 -1.91 16.52 -4.99
C PRO A 187 -2.10 16.66 -6.50
N ALA A 188 -1.72 15.61 -7.24
CA ALA A 188 -1.97 15.54 -8.66
C ALA A 188 -2.79 14.28 -8.99
N PHE A 189 -3.66 14.38 -10.00
CA PHE A 189 -4.54 13.30 -10.40
C PHE A 189 -4.46 13.07 -11.89
N VAL A 190 -4.64 11.81 -12.32
CA VAL A 190 -4.95 11.46 -13.70
C VAL A 190 -6.30 10.75 -13.70
N ILE A 191 -7.33 11.44 -14.15
CA ILE A 191 -8.71 10.94 -14.17
C ILE A 191 -9.04 10.52 -15.60
N ASN A 192 -9.13 9.22 -15.86
CA ASN A 192 -9.32 8.68 -17.21
C ASN A 192 -8.37 9.28 -18.28
N GLY A 193 -7.12 9.55 -17.90
CA GLY A 193 -6.10 10.16 -18.76
C GLY A 193 -6.09 11.70 -18.77
N ALA A 194 -7.04 12.36 -18.13
CA ALA A 194 -7.03 13.81 -17.97
C ALA A 194 -6.26 14.21 -16.70
N HIS A 195 -5.33 15.15 -16.85
CA HIS A 195 -4.51 15.64 -15.74
C HIS A 195 -5.23 16.73 -14.94
N VAL A 196 -5.21 16.60 -13.63
CA VAL A 196 -5.76 17.58 -12.67
C VAL A 196 -4.73 17.80 -11.58
N SER A 197 -4.43 19.03 -11.23
CA SER A 197 -3.50 19.39 -10.14
C SER A 197 -4.25 20.19 -9.08
N GLY A 198 -3.87 19.96 -7.82
CA GLY A 198 -4.47 20.61 -6.66
C GLY A 198 -5.81 20.00 -6.26
N PHE A 199 -6.21 20.29 -5.04
CA PHE A 199 -7.50 19.86 -4.47
C PHE A 199 -8.11 21.01 -3.70
N THR A 200 -9.38 21.30 -3.96
CA THR A 200 -10.13 22.33 -3.24
C THR A 200 -11.18 21.68 -2.33
N ASN A 201 -12.06 20.90 -2.91
CA ASN A 201 -13.11 20.19 -2.19
C ASN A 201 -13.68 19.03 -3.03
N LEU A 202 -14.51 18.19 -2.41
CA LEU A 202 -15.13 17.02 -3.04
C LEU A 202 -15.94 17.39 -4.28
N ALA A 203 -16.80 18.41 -4.18
CA ALA A 203 -17.69 18.80 -5.28
C ALA A 203 -16.92 19.28 -6.53
N ASP A 204 -15.78 19.93 -6.34
CA ASP A 204 -14.92 20.34 -7.44
C ASP A 204 -14.16 19.15 -8.03
N LEU A 205 -13.76 18.18 -7.23
CA LEU A 205 -13.17 16.94 -7.70
C LEU A 205 -14.18 16.13 -8.53
N GLU A 206 -15.42 15.99 -8.07
CA GLU A 206 -16.51 15.30 -8.80
C GLU A 206 -16.75 15.88 -10.21
N LYS A 207 -16.67 17.20 -10.37
CA LYS A 207 -16.81 17.87 -11.67
C LYS A 207 -15.71 17.51 -12.67
N LYS A 208 -14.57 16.98 -12.20
CA LYS A 208 -13.46 16.56 -13.07
C LYS A 208 -13.66 15.19 -13.69
N PHE A 209 -14.63 14.43 -13.21
CA PHE A 209 -15.00 13.15 -13.80
C PHE A 209 -15.84 13.33 -15.07
N PRO A 210 -15.73 12.42 -16.04
CA PRO A 210 -16.59 12.42 -17.21
C PRO A 210 -18.07 12.35 -16.81
N ARG A 211 -18.94 13.00 -17.59
CA ARG A 211 -20.40 12.96 -17.30
C ARG A 211 -20.91 11.53 -17.30
N GLY A 212 -21.62 11.16 -16.25
CA GLY A 212 -22.16 9.81 -16.03
C GLY A 212 -21.13 8.78 -15.50
N ALA A 213 -19.87 9.17 -15.31
CA ALA A 213 -18.84 8.28 -14.75
C ALA A 213 -19.11 7.93 -13.27
N LEU A 214 -19.71 8.85 -12.54
CA LEU A 214 -20.12 8.68 -11.14
C LEU A 214 -21.63 8.38 -11.02
N ALA A 215 -22.20 7.68 -12.00
CA ALA A 215 -23.60 7.24 -11.86
C ALA A 215 -23.67 6.04 -10.91
N THR A 216 -24.47 6.13 -9.87
CA THR A 216 -24.82 4.97 -9.06
C THR A 216 -25.60 4.00 -9.94
N THR A 217 -25.18 2.74 -10.00
CA THR A 217 -25.97 1.66 -10.60
C THR A 217 -27.18 1.39 -9.70
N THR A 218 -28.16 2.32 -9.73
CA THR A 218 -29.47 2.11 -9.13
C THR A 218 -30.26 1.27 -10.12
N GLY A 219 -30.27 -0.07 -9.92
CA GLY A 219 -31.18 -0.91 -10.66
C GLY A 219 -30.60 -2.18 -11.29
N ALA A 220 -30.18 -3.12 -10.46
CA ALA A 220 -30.33 -4.53 -10.78
C ALA A 220 -31.14 -5.15 -9.65
N LYS A 221 -32.44 -5.25 -9.88
CA LYS A 221 -33.38 -6.05 -9.09
C LYS A 221 -33.22 -7.50 -9.51
#